data_c318bf1df342e2b7889d83f796eb19c3
#
_entry.id   c318bf1df342e2b7889d83f796eb19c3
#
_cell.length_a   1.000
_cell.length_b   1.000
_cell.length_c   1.000
_cell.angle_alpha   90.00
_cell.angle_beta   90.00
_cell.angle_gamma   90.00
#
_symmetry.space_group_name_H-M   'P 1'
#
loop_
_entity.id
_entity.type
_entity.pdbx_description
1 polymer ?
#
loop_
_entity_poly.entity_id
_entity_poly.type
_entity_poly.pdbx_seq_one_letter_code
_entity_poly.pdbx_strand_id
1 'polypeptide(L)' 'MVTRTFTAVLHKEEDLYVAECPEIGTVSQGKSVDEAIANLKEATELCLEEFPIPDIHPTLMTTFEVAFSA' A
#
# COMPACT_ATOMS: atom_id res chain seq x y z
N MET A 1 4.47 -21.25 7.91
CA MET A 1 3.95 -19.99 7.33
C MET A 1 4.41 -18.81 8.16
N VAL A 2 4.86 -17.77 7.52
CA VAL A 2 5.36 -16.57 8.20
C VAL A 2 4.40 -15.41 7.92
N THR A 3 4.05 -14.68 8.96
CA THR A 3 3.23 -13.48 8.82
C THR A 3 4.12 -12.25 9.04
N ARG A 4 4.02 -11.27 8.13
CA ARG A 4 4.75 -10.02 8.22
C ARG A 4 3.78 -8.86 8.08
N THR A 5 4.14 -7.74 8.67
CA THR A 5 3.35 -6.52 8.57
C THR A 5 3.86 -5.68 7.41
N PHE A 6 2.94 -5.31 6.53
CA PHE A 6 3.24 -4.42 5.41
C PHE A 6 2.49 -3.11 5.60
N THR A 7 2.99 -2.07 4.95
CA THR A 7 2.36 -0.76 5.03
C THR A 7 1.37 -0.59 3.88
N ALA A 8 0.23 0.04 4.17
CA ALA A 8 -0.70 0.46 3.15
C ALA A 8 -0.76 1.99 3.17
N VAL A 9 -0.45 2.61 2.06
CA VAL A 9 -0.58 4.05 1.87
C VAL A 9 -1.76 4.29 0.96
N LEU A 10 -2.70 5.12 1.41
CA LEU A 10 -3.95 5.33 0.68
C LEU A 10 -4.11 6.78 0.28
N HIS A 11 -4.75 6.97 -0.87
CA HIS A 11 -5.22 8.28 -1.28
C HIS A 11 -6.53 8.13 -2.05
N LYS A 12 -7.32 9.19 -2.05
CA LYS A 12 -8.59 9.18 -2.75
C LYS A 12 -8.42 9.80 -4.13
N GLU A 13 -8.90 9.11 -5.15
CA GLU A 13 -8.94 9.61 -6.53
C GLU A 13 -10.38 9.58 -7.01
N GLU A 14 -10.98 10.75 -7.15
CA GLU A 14 -12.39 10.88 -7.53
C GLU A 14 -13.28 10.04 -6.61
N ASP A 15 -13.90 8.99 -7.14
CA ASP A 15 -14.81 8.14 -6.37
C ASP A 15 -14.15 6.88 -5.85
N LEU A 16 -12.85 6.72 -6.06
CA LEU A 16 -12.12 5.52 -5.67
C LEU A 16 -11.05 5.83 -4.65
N TYR A 17 -10.70 4.81 -3.89
CA TYR A 17 -9.53 4.83 -3.00
C TYR A 17 -8.47 3.95 -3.61
N VAL A 18 -7.25 4.48 -3.66
CA VAL A 18 -6.09 3.74 -4.16
C VAL A 18 -5.21 3.40 -2.97
N ALA A 19 -4.80 2.13 -2.90
CA ALA A 19 -3.92 1.66 -1.83
C ALA A 19 -2.63 1.12 -2.45
N GLU A 20 -1.52 1.48 -1.85
CA GLU A 20 -0.20 1.09 -2.32
C GLU A 20 0.60 0.47 -1.17
N CYS A 21 1.31 -0.61 -1.47
CA CYS A 21 2.24 -1.23 -0.53
C CYS A 21 3.66 -0.86 -0.96
N PRO A 22 4.31 0.10 -0.30
CA PRO A 22 5.62 0.57 -0.72
C PRO A 22 6.73 -0.48 -0.61
N GLU A 23 6.62 -1.43 0.33
CA GLU A 23 7.63 -2.46 0.51
C GLU A 23 7.72 -3.40 -0.70
N ILE A 24 6.59 -3.68 -1.33
CA ILE A 24 6.50 -4.64 -2.43
C ILE A 24 6.30 -3.94 -3.77
N GLY A 25 5.62 -2.80 -3.76
CA GLY A 25 5.29 -2.07 -4.98
C GLY A 25 3.94 -2.45 -5.57
N THR A 26 3.12 -3.19 -4.83
CA THR A 26 1.78 -3.54 -5.29
C THR A 26 0.83 -2.36 -5.09
N VAL A 27 -0.15 -2.26 -5.97
CA VAL A 27 -1.15 -1.20 -5.95
C VAL A 27 -2.52 -1.82 -6.21
N SER A 28 -3.53 -1.33 -5.52
CA SER A 28 -4.89 -1.77 -5.76
C SER A 28 -5.86 -0.62 -5.49
N GLN A 29 -7.13 -0.84 -5.75
CA GLN A 29 -8.14 0.20 -5.56
C GLN A 29 -9.45 -0.41 -5.08
N GLY A 30 -10.32 0.44 -4.58
CA GLY A 30 -11.65 0.03 -4.13
C GLY A 30 -12.55 1.24 -3.94
N LYS A 31 -13.82 0.98 -3.73
CA LYS A 31 -14.81 2.04 -3.52
C LYS A 31 -14.82 2.56 -2.09
N SER A 32 -14.13 1.87 -1.20
CA SER A 32 -13.95 2.26 0.19
C SER A 32 -12.52 1.97 0.61
N VAL A 33 -12.11 2.55 1.73
CA VAL A 33 -10.79 2.28 2.29
C VAL A 33 -10.64 0.78 2.58
N ASP A 34 -11.64 0.19 3.21
CA ASP A 34 -11.59 -1.24 3.56
C ASP A 34 -11.49 -2.13 2.33
N GLU A 35 -12.23 -1.80 1.28
CA GLU A 35 -12.17 -2.56 0.03
C GLU A 35 -10.81 -2.42 -0.64
N ALA A 36 -10.26 -1.21 -0.67
CA ALA A 36 -8.95 -0.97 -1.26
C ALA A 36 -7.87 -1.76 -0.52
N ILE A 37 -7.93 -1.81 0.81
CA ILE A 37 -6.98 -2.57 1.62
C ILE A 37 -7.14 -4.07 1.39
N ALA A 38 -8.36 -4.57 1.34
CA ALA A 38 -8.62 -5.99 1.09
C ALA A 38 -8.08 -6.41 -0.28
N ASN A 39 -8.30 -5.56 -1.29
CA ASN A 39 -7.79 -5.82 -2.63
C ASN A 39 -6.26 -5.75 -2.68
N LEU A 40 -5.67 -4.81 -1.94
CA LEU A 40 -4.22 -4.70 -1.85
C LEU A 40 -3.61 -5.94 -1.20
N LYS A 41 -4.25 -6.43 -0.15
CA LYS A 41 -3.80 -7.64 0.53
C LYS A 41 -3.77 -8.82 -0.44
N GLU A 42 -4.85 -9.01 -1.18
CA GLU A 42 -4.94 -10.09 -2.17
C GLU A 42 -3.87 -9.95 -3.26
N ALA A 43 -3.70 -8.75 -3.79
CA ALA A 43 -2.68 -8.49 -4.82
C ALA A 43 -1.28 -8.75 -4.29
N THR A 44 -1.00 -8.38 -3.05
CA THR A 44 0.30 -8.58 -2.43
C THR A 44 0.55 -10.08 -2.17
N GLU A 45 -0.46 -10.80 -1.71
CA GLU A 45 -0.37 -12.23 -1.49
C GLU A 45 -0.04 -12.96 -2.80
N LEU A 46 -0.73 -12.61 -3.89
CA LEU A 46 -0.47 -13.21 -5.20
C LEU A 46 0.93 -12.90 -5.71
N CYS A 47 1.38 -11.67 -5.51
CA CYS A 47 2.73 -11.27 -5.90
C CYS A 47 3.79 -12.09 -5.17
N LEU A 48 3.61 -12.29 -3.87
CA LEU A 48 4.55 -13.05 -3.05
C LEU A 48 4.54 -14.55 -3.36
N GLU A 49 3.44 -15.08 -3.90
CA GLU A 49 3.37 -16.46 -4.32
C GLU A 49 4.16 -16.71 -5.60
N GLU A 50 4.17 -15.75 -6.51
CA GLU A 50 4.77 -15.92 -7.83
C GLU A 50 6.24 -15.52 -7.91
N PHE A 51 6.66 -14.62 -7.03
CA PHE A 51 8.00 -14.07 -7.08
C PHE A 51 8.76 -14.32 -5.78
N PRO A 52 10.09 -14.50 -5.85
CA PRO A 52 10.88 -14.63 -4.63
C PRO A 52 10.68 -13.41 -3.73
N ILE A 53 10.72 -13.65 -2.42
CA ILE A 53 10.59 -12.56 -1.48
C ILE A 53 11.76 -11.61 -1.66
N PRO A 54 11.52 -10.34 -2.01
CA PRO A 54 12.61 -9.37 -2.17
C PRO A 54 13.18 -8.98 -0.81
N ASP A 55 14.33 -8.34 -0.84
CA ASP A 55 14.87 -7.72 0.36
C ASP A 55 13.91 -6.60 0.77
N ILE A 56 13.17 -6.83 1.82
CA ILE A 56 12.18 -5.87 2.28
C ILE A 56 12.81 -4.95 3.32
N HIS A 57 12.87 -3.67 3.01
CA HIS A 57 13.33 -2.66 3.95
C HIS A 57 12.13 -2.06 4.66
N PRO A 58 12.19 -1.90 5.99
CA PRO A 58 11.08 -1.29 6.71
C PRO A 58 10.76 0.11 6.18
N THR A 59 9.48 0.40 6.01
CA THR A 59 9.03 1.72 5.60
C THR A 59 8.86 2.61 6.83
N LEU A 60 9.45 3.78 6.79
CA LEU A 60 9.26 4.79 7.81
C LEU A 60 8.40 5.90 7.22
N MET A 61 7.36 6.29 7.93
CA MET A 61 6.44 7.31 7.46
C MET A 61 6.38 8.45 8.47
N THR A 62 6.40 9.66 7.97
CA THR A 62 6.24 10.84 8.80
C THR A 62 5.57 11.94 7.99
N THR A 63 5.21 13.02 8.65
CA THR A 63 4.64 14.19 8.00
C THR A 63 5.57 15.38 8.23
N PHE A 64 5.46 16.36 7.36
CA PHE A 64 6.20 17.61 7.52
C PHE A 64 5.35 18.77 7.01
N GLU A 65 5.64 19.96 7.49
CA GLU A 65 4.89 21.14 7.16
C GLU A 65 5.68 22.05 6.21
N VAL A 66 4.97 22.62 5.25
CA VAL A 66 5.57 23.55 4.30
C VAL A 66 4.70 24.80 4.24
N ALA A 67 5.33 25.95 4.38
CA ALA A 67 4.63 27.22 4.17
C ALA A 67 4.76 27.58 2.70
N PHE A 68 3.63 27.95 2.08
CA PHE A 68 3.61 28.31 0.67
C PHE A 68 2.54 29.37 0.40
N SER A 69 2.69 30.06 -0.72
CA SER A 69 1.70 31.03 -1.17
C SER A 69 0.60 30.29 -1.93
N ALA A 70 -0.63 30.44 -1.45
CA ALA A 70 -1.78 29.79 -2.08
C ALA A 70 -2.37 30.65 -3.18
#